data_6e0292752ed0fe3c397c74475f714482
#
_entry.id   6e0292752ed0fe3c397c74475f714482
#
_cell.length_a   1.000
_cell.length_b   1.000
_cell.length_c   1.000
_cell.angle_alpha   90.00
_cell.angle_beta   90.00
_cell.angle_gamma   90.00
#
_symmetry.space_group_name_H-M   'P 1'
#
loop_
_entity.id
_entity.type
_entity.pdbx_description
1 polymer ?
#
loop_
_entity_poly.entity_id
_entity_poly.type
_entity_poly.pdbx_seq_one_letter_code
_entity_poly.pdbx_strand_id
1 'polypeptide(L)'
;SELKQVFPYISEEGIETATYSDTKIEGWIDPYLFHNALKNKAIELGAEFIKGDVKSLKEIKANAIVSAAGCWTNELLNDIPVFPQKHTVFRFKCPKHIPEMPLTGDLTTGVYWRPEGKEYLAGSPKPVWDAEDLEPEWNDFEELVWPGLAKRISVFEEIKMTGAWAGYYLSLIHISEPTRRIHI
;
A
#
# COMPACT_ATOMS: atom_id res chain seq x y z
N SER A 1 -9.90 -28.33 1.75
CA SER A 1 -9.77 -27.65 0.45
C SER A 1 -8.31 -27.51 0.04
N GLU A 2 -8.08 -27.10 -1.17
CA GLU A 2 -6.73 -26.82 -1.70
C GLU A 2 -6.06 -25.65 -0.92
N LEU A 3 -6.82 -24.63 -0.57
CA LEU A 3 -6.32 -23.50 0.22
C LEU A 3 -5.70 -23.95 1.55
N LYS A 4 -6.34 -24.86 2.26
CA LYS A 4 -5.83 -25.42 3.53
C LYS A 4 -4.58 -26.28 3.35
N GLN A 5 -4.38 -26.88 2.20
CA GLN A 5 -3.17 -27.65 1.90
C GLN A 5 -1.96 -26.73 1.72
N VAL A 6 -2.16 -25.58 1.08
CA VAL A 6 -1.11 -24.60 0.80
C VAL A 6 -0.91 -23.67 2.01
N PHE A 7 -1.99 -23.18 2.62
CA PHE A 7 -1.96 -22.22 3.75
C PHE A 7 -2.78 -22.75 4.94
N PRO A 8 -2.24 -23.71 5.72
CA PRO A 8 -2.99 -24.41 6.77
C PRO A 8 -3.45 -23.49 7.91
N TYR A 9 -2.84 -22.32 8.06
CA TYR A 9 -3.15 -21.33 9.09
C TYR A 9 -4.33 -20.41 8.74
N ILE A 10 -4.79 -20.37 7.48
CA ILE A 10 -5.89 -19.50 7.05
C ILE A 10 -7.24 -20.17 7.31
N SER A 11 -8.18 -19.44 7.94
CA SER A 11 -9.59 -19.83 8.03
C SER A 11 -10.27 -19.64 6.68
N GLU A 12 -11.03 -20.66 6.26
CA GLU A 12 -11.80 -20.62 4.99
C GLU A 12 -13.21 -20.10 5.14
N GLU A 13 -13.60 -19.72 6.36
CA GLU A 13 -14.95 -19.27 6.64
C GLU A 13 -15.34 -18.06 5.77
N GLY A 14 -16.40 -18.24 4.97
CA GLY A 14 -16.89 -17.21 4.04
C GLY A 14 -15.96 -16.91 2.87
N ILE A 15 -15.01 -17.79 2.54
CA ILE A 15 -14.18 -17.70 1.33
C ILE A 15 -14.78 -18.62 0.27
N GLU A 16 -15.22 -18.04 -0.85
CA GLU A 16 -15.68 -18.79 -2.02
C GLU A 16 -14.51 -19.16 -2.95
N THR A 17 -13.59 -18.24 -3.12
CA THR A 17 -12.45 -18.39 -4.04
C THR A 17 -11.22 -17.71 -3.48
N ALA A 18 -10.05 -18.31 -3.70
CA ALA A 18 -8.76 -17.71 -3.40
C ALA A 18 -7.83 -17.88 -4.60
N THR A 19 -6.99 -16.87 -4.84
CA THR A 19 -5.92 -16.92 -5.83
C THR A 19 -4.59 -16.72 -5.14
N TYR A 20 -3.56 -17.42 -5.57
CA TYR A 20 -2.20 -17.24 -5.09
C TYR A 20 -1.19 -17.42 -6.21
N SER A 21 -0.05 -16.80 -6.07
CA SER A 21 1.04 -16.91 -7.01
C SER A 21 2.19 -17.72 -6.44
N ASP A 22 3.03 -18.26 -7.30
CA ASP A 22 4.27 -18.93 -6.89
C ASP A 22 5.19 -17.88 -6.22
N THR A 23 5.54 -18.13 -4.95
CA THR A 23 6.39 -17.27 -4.14
C THR A 23 7.79 -17.03 -4.71
N LYS A 24 8.19 -17.79 -5.73
CA LYS A 24 9.46 -17.58 -6.44
C LYS A 24 9.41 -16.47 -7.48
N ILE A 25 8.22 -16.05 -7.88
CA ILE A 25 8.00 -15.07 -8.95
C ILE A 25 7.63 -13.71 -8.37
N GLU A 26 6.92 -13.68 -7.24
CA GLU A 26 6.42 -12.48 -6.59
C GLU A 26 7.09 -12.25 -5.24
N GLY A 27 7.18 -10.98 -4.86
CA GLY A 27 7.76 -10.58 -3.59
C GLY A 27 7.57 -9.09 -3.36
N TRP A 28 8.15 -8.60 -2.28
CA TRP A 28 8.22 -7.16 -1.99
C TRP A 28 9.69 -6.73 -1.90
N ILE A 29 9.89 -5.46 -2.08
CA ILE A 29 11.21 -4.83 -1.99
C ILE A 29 11.15 -3.73 -0.92
N ASP A 30 12.31 -3.41 -0.34
CA ASP A 30 12.46 -2.21 0.47
C ASP A 30 12.34 -0.98 -0.44
N PRO A 31 11.31 -0.13 -0.27
CA PRO A 31 11.07 0.99 -1.18
C PRO A 31 12.17 2.06 -1.08
N TYR A 32 12.76 2.25 0.09
CA TYR A 32 13.84 3.20 0.29
C TYR A 32 15.12 2.77 -0.44
N LEU A 33 15.52 1.52 -0.28
CA LEU A 33 16.69 0.97 -0.95
C LEU A 33 16.51 0.95 -2.48
N PHE A 34 15.31 0.57 -2.93
CA PHE A 34 14.98 0.55 -4.36
C PHE A 34 15.00 1.96 -4.96
N HIS A 35 14.36 2.92 -4.30
CA HIS A 35 14.40 4.32 -4.74
C HIS A 35 15.82 4.86 -4.83
N ASN A 36 16.68 4.63 -3.82
CA ASN A 36 18.07 5.07 -3.83
C ASN A 36 18.88 4.38 -4.92
N ALA A 37 18.65 3.09 -5.18
CA ALA A 37 19.32 2.39 -6.26
C ALA A 37 18.99 3.01 -7.63
N LEU A 38 17.70 3.30 -7.89
CA LEU A 38 17.26 3.96 -9.13
C LEU A 38 17.86 5.37 -9.25
N LYS A 39 17.82 6.17 -8.18
CA LYS A 39 18.40 7.51 -8.15
C LYS A 39 19.90 7.48 -8.46
N ASN A 40 20.64 6.62 -7.77
CA ASN A 40 22.10 6.52 -7.97
C ASN A 40 22.43 6.08 -9.41
N LYS A 41 21.65 5.13 -9.94
CA LYS A 41 21.82 4.70 -11.34
C LYS A 41 21.53 5.81 -12.34
N ALA A 42 20.50 6.61 -12.10
CA ALA A 42 20.19 7.77 -12.95
C ALA A 42 21.33 8.79 -12.94
N ILE A 43 21.89 9.10 -11.77
CA ILE A 43 23.04 10.01 -11.64
C ILE A 43 24.27 9.44 -12.36
N GLU A 44 24.56 8.15 -12.20
CA GLU A 44 25.66 7.46 -12.92
C GLU A 44 25.51 7.59 -14.45
N LEU A 45 24.26 7.56 -14.94
CA LEU A 45 23.94 7.73 -16.35
C LEU A 45 23.88 9.20 -16.82
N GLY A 46 24.24 10.14 -15.98
CA GLY A 46 24.36 11.56 -16.30
C GLY A 46 23.14 12.42 -15.96
N ALA A 47 22.16 11.87 -15.20
CA ALA A 47 21.09 12.71 -14.70
C ALA A 47 21.56 13.62 -13.57
N GLU A 48 21.12 14.87 -13.59
CA GLU A 48 21.33 15.80 -12.49
C GLU A 48 20.16 15.71 -11.50
N PHE A 49 20.46 15.54 -10.22
CA PHE A 49 19.45 15.53 -9.16
C PHE A 49 19.48 16.85 -8.40
N ILE A 50 18.43 17.66 -8.58
CA ILE A 50 18.27 18.97 -7.95
C ILE A 50 17.22 18.84 -6.85
N LYS A 51 17.58 19.15 -5.60
CA LYS A 51 16.63 19.25 -4.50
C LYS A 51 15.98 20.62 -4.51
N GLY A 52 14.65 20.65 -4.62
CA GLY A 52 13.89 21.90 -4.62
C GLY A 52 12.40 21.63 -4.43
N ASP A 53 11.65 22.68 -4.20
CA ASP A 53 10.19 22.68 -4.13
C ASP A 53 9.65 23.50 -5.31
N VAL A 54 9.12 22.82 -6.31
CA VAL A 54 8.61 23.44 -7.54
C VAL A 54 7.16 23.85 -7.31
N LYS A 55 6.89 25.13 -7.36
CA LYS A 55 5.53 25.68 -7.20
C LYS A 55 4.85 25.98 -8.54
N SER A 56 5.60 26.07 -9.62
CA SER A 56 5.08 26.30 -10.96
C SER A 56 5.97 25.66 -12.02
N LEU A 57 5.35 25.03 -13.02
CA LEU A 57 6.07 24.48 -14.18
C LEU A 57 6.81 25.57 -14.98
N LYS A 58 6.43 26.84 -14.84
CA LYS A 58 7.10 27.99 -15.49
C LYS A 58 8.50 28.25 -14.93
N GLU A 59 8.81 27.74 -13.76
CA GLU A 59 10.15 27.84 -13.14
C GLU A 59 11.17 26.90 -13.79
N ILE A 60 10.68 25.90 -14.54
CA ILE A 60 11.49 24.85 -15.14
C ILE A 60 11.77 25.20 -16.61
N LYS A 61 13.05 25.33 -16.97
CA LYS A 61 13.48 25.51 -18.34
C LYS A 61 13.90 24.16 -18.93
N ALA A 62 13.00 23.52 -19.62
CA ALA A 62 13.24 22.23 -20.27
C ALA A 62 12.39 22.10 -21.55
N ASN A 63 12.84 21.25 -22.48
CA ASN A 63 12.10 20.96 -23.71
C ASN A 63 10.83 20.12 -23.45
N ALA A 64 10.88 19.29 -22.40
CA ALA A 64 9.75 18.49 -21.94
C ALA A 64 9.82 18.35 -20.41
N ILE A 65 8.66 18.30 -19.77
CA ILE A 65 8.54 18.13 -18.33
C ILE A 65 7.67 16.91 -18.06
N VAL A 66 8.13 16.02 -17.18
CA VAL A 66 7.35 14.90 -16.66
C VAL A 66 7.02 15.19 -15.21
N SER A 67 5.74 15.35 -14.89
CA SER A 67 5.29 15.47 -13.51
C SER A 67 5.08 14.08 -12.91
N ALA A 68 5.78 13.79 -11.82
CA ALA A 68 5.63 12.60 -11.01
C ALA A 68 5.38 13.00 -9.54
N ALA A 69 4.58 14.05 -9.34
CA ALA A 69 4.38 14.70 -8.04
C ALA A 69 3.37 13.98 -7.13
N GLY A 70 2.87 12.80 -7.51
CA GLY A 70 1.92 12.04 -6.68
C GLY A 70 0.63 12.82 -6.44
N CYS A 71 0.15 12.81 -5.21
CA CYS A 71 -1.09 13.51 -4.82
C CYS A 71 -0.99 15.05 -4.91
N TRP A 72 0.21 15.59 -5.03
CA TRP A 72 0.45 17.03 -5.25
C TRP A 72 0.43 17.43 -6.75
N THR A 73 0.14 16.49 -7.65
CA THR A 73 0.06 16.77 -9.09
C THR A 73 -0.97 17.87 -9.38
N ASN A 74 -2.08 17.89 -8.66
CA ASN A 74 -3.13 18.90 -8.82
C ASN A 74 -2.66 20.33 -8.50
N GLU A 75 -1.66 20.50 -7.63
CA GLU A 75 -1.08 21.81 -7.34
C GLU A 75 -0.28 22.38 -8.53
N LEU A 76 0.27 21.49 -9.36
CA LEU A 76 1.08 21.86 -10.53
C LEU A 76 0.29 21.85 -11.82
N LEU A 77 -0.70 20.96 -11.93
CA LEU A 77 -1.49 20.68 -13.13
C LEU A 77 -2.98 20.68 -12.75
N ASN A 78 -3.61 21.85 -12.80
CA ASN A 78 -5.00 22.07 -12.35
C ASN A 78 -6.05 21.22 -13.11
N ASP A 79 -5.69 20.64 -14.25
CA ASP A 79 -6.61 19.85 -15.08
C ASP A 79 -6.65 18.35 -14.70
N ILE A 80 -5.82 17.94 -13.74
CA ILE A 80 -5.75 16.55 -13.29
C ILE A 80 -6.33 16.44 -11.89
N PRO A 81 -7.56 15.94 -11.72
CA PRO A 81 -8.26 15.86 -10.42
C PRO A 81 -7.70 14.71 -9.58
N VAL A 82 -6.53 14.92 -9.00
CA VAL A 82 -5.86 13.98 -8.10
C VAL A 82 -6.02 14.47 -6.68
N PHE A 83 -6.44 13.58 -5.79
CA PHE A 83 -6.67 13.87 -4.39
C PHE A 83 -5.89 12.90 -3.48
N PRO A 84 -5.37 13.37 -2.35
CA PRO A 84 -4.74 12.50 -1.37
C PRO A 84 -5.77 11.60 -0.72
N GLN A 85 -5.47 10.31 -0.69
CA GLN A 85 -6.24 9.33 0.06
C GLN A 85 -5.31 8.71 1.09
N LYS A 86 -5.50 9.07 2.36
CA LYS A 86 -4.69 8.58 3.46
C LYS A 86 -5.05 7.13 3.79
N HIS A 87 -4.05 6.28 3.89
CA HIS A 87 -4.17 4.92 4.37
C HIS A 87 -3.25 4.70 5.56
N THR A 88 -3.76 4.04 6.57
CA THR A 88 -2.99 3.66 7.75
C THR A 88 -2.49 2.23 7.64
N VAL A 89 -1.22 2.04 7.98
CA VAL A 89 -0.57 0.74 8.08
C VAL A 89 -0.15 0.53 9.53
N PHE A 90 -0.52 -0.60 10.08
CA PHE A 90 -0.20 -1.01 11.44
C PHE A 90 0.89 -2.07 11.45
N ARG A 91 1.78 -1.97 12.43
CA ARG A 91 2.81 -2.97 12.71
C ARG A 91 2.46 -3.68 14.01
N PHE A 92 2.57 -5.00 14.01
CA PHE A 92 2.22 -5.80 15.18
C PHE A 92 3.11 -7.03 15.34
N LYS A 93 3.18 -7.52 16.55
CA LYS A 93 3.82 -8.79 16.92
C LYS A 93 2.77 -9.86 17.13
N CYS A 94 3.14 -11.08 16.72
CA CYS A 94 2.38 -12.28 17.00
C CYS A 94 3.21 -13.21 17.89
N PRO A 95 2.63 -13.84 18.92
CA PRO A 95 3.35 -14.76 19.80
C PRO A 95 3.94 -15.96 19.07
N LYS A 96 3.26 -16.41 18.02
CA LYS A 96 3.70 -17.53 17.19
C LYS A 96 4.05 -17.04 15.80
N HIS A 97 5.29 -17.28 15.39
CA HIS A 97 5.71 -17.00 14.02
C HIS A 97 5.05 -17.96 13.03
N ILE A 98 4.51 -17.43 11.94
CA ILE A 98 3.98 -18.21 10.82
C ILE A 98 4.99 -18.11 9.68
N PRO A 99 5.66 -19.21 9.34
CA PRO A 99 6.66 -19.21 8.28
C PRO A 99 6.00 -19.10 6.90
N GLU A 100 6.74 -18.58 5.94
CA GLU A 100 6.37 -18.54 4.52
C GLU A 100 5.01 -17.90 4.21
N MET A 101 4.60 -16.94 5.03
CA MET A 101 3.38 -16.18 4.80
C MET A 101 3.59 -15.18 3.67
N PRO A 102 2.82 -15.23 2.59
CA PRO A 102 2.85 -14.21 1.54
C PRO A 102 2.15 -12.92 1.99
N LEU A 103 2.32 -11.85 1.20
CA LEU A 103 1.37 -10.74 1.23
C LEU A 103 -0.02 -11.29 0.90
N THR A 104 -0.96 -11.10 1.80
CA THR A 104 -2.31 -11.63 1.67
C THR A 104 -3.32 -10.50 1.84
N GLY A 105 -4.31 -10.45 0.96
CA GLY A 105 -5.45 -9.54 1.06
C GLY A 105 -6.75 -10.34 1.20
N ASP A 106 -7.55 -10.01 2.18
CA ASP A 106 -8.90 -10.54 2.35
C ASP A 106 -9.93 -9.53 1.84
N LEU A 107 -10.48 -9.79 0.68
CA LEU A 107 -11.47 -8.92 0.06
C LEU A 107 -12.80 -8.87 0.83
N THR A 108 -13.06 -9.82 1.73
CA THR A 108 -14.30 -9.83 2.53
C THR A 108 -14.24 -8.86 3.71
N THR A 109 -13.04 -8.63 4.25
CA THR A 109 -12.79 -7.67 5.33
C THR A 109 -12.11 -6.40 4.83
N GLY A 110 -11.50 -6.44 3.64
CA GLY A 110 -10.68 -5.37 3.08
C GLY A 110 -9.31 -5.24 3.75
N VAL A 111 -8.97 -6.09 4.71
CA VAL A 111 -7.69 -6.07 5.42
C VAL A 111 -6.65 -6.86 4.62
N TYR A 112 -5.46 -6.29 4.49
CA TYR A 112 -4.31 -7.01 3.98
C TYR A 112 -3.22 -7.10 5.04
N TRP A 113 -2.38 -8.13 4.94
CA TRP A 113 -1.25 -8.31 5.86
C TRP A 113 -0.06 -8.99 5.17
N ARG A 114 1.12 -8.80 5.74
CA ARG A 114 2.35 -9.49 5.34
C ARG A 114 3.35 -9.58 6.50
N PRO A 115 4.29 -10.50 6.46
CA PRO A 115 5.41 -10.48 7.40
C PRO A 115 6.35 -9.31 7.12
N GLU A 116 6.99 -8.80 8.18
CA GLU A 116 8.04 -7.79 8.14
C GLU A 116 9.12 -8.14 9.17
N GLY A 117 10.12 -8.90 8.75
CA GLY A 117 11.13 -9.45 9.65
C GLY A 117 10.52 -10.36 10.72
N LYS A 118 10.57 -9.93 11.99
CA LYS A 118 9.96 -10.64 13.13
C LYS A 118 8.57 -10.15 13.50
N GLU A 119 8.06 -9.18 12.78
CA GLU A 119 6.75 -8.55 12.99
C GLU A 119 5.88 -8.75 11.74
N TYR A 120 4.71 -8.18 11.77
CA TYR A 120 3.77 -8.19 10.66
C TYR A 120 3.27 -6.77 10.41
N LEU A 121 2.89 -6.52 9.18
CA LEU A 121 2.18 -5.33 8.76
C LEU A 121 0.76 -5.68 8.36
N ALA A 122 -0.18 -4.79 8.65
CA ALA A 122 -1.55 -4.85 8.15
C ALA A 122 -2.06 -3.46 7.81
N GLY A 123 -2.83 -3.34 6.74
CA GLY A 123 -3.43 -2.08 6.33
C GLY A 123 -4.89 -1.98 6.73
N SER A 124 -5.32 -0.76 7.11
CA SER A 124 -6.73 -0.44 7.31
C SER A 124 -7.48 -0.51 5.99
N PRO A 125 -8.68 -1.13 5.97
CA PRO A 125 -9.54 -1.14 4.80
C PRO A 125 -10.23 0.21 4.55
N LYS A 126 -10.16 1.13 5.52
CA LYS A 126 -10.84 2.41 5.51
C LYS A 126 -9.89 3.55 5.13
N PRO A 127 -9.98 4.08 3.91
CA PRO A 127 -9.24 5.27 3.54
C PRO A 127 -9.86 6.54 4.14
N VAL A 128 -9.03 7.55 4.38
CA VAL A 128 -9.48 8.92 4.71
C VAL A 128 -9.23 9.80 3.50
N TRP A 129 -10.31 10.40 2.98
CA TRP A 129 -10.27 11.28 1.82
C TRP A 129 -9.91 12.70 2.23
N ASP A 130 -9.19 13.41 1.37
CA ASP A 130 -8.78 14.81 1.56
C ASP A 130 -8.10 15.06 2.91
N ALA A 131 -7.35 14.08 3.39
CA ALA A 131 -6.63 14.20 4.64
C ALA A 131 -5.48 15.20 4.51
N GLU A 132 -5.41 16.13 5.45
CA GLU A 132 -4.37 17.17 5.50
C GLU A 132 -3.12 16.72 6.28
N ASP A 133 -3.20 15.61 7.00
CA ASP A 133 -2.14 15.08 7.85
C ASP A 133 -1.85 13.60 7.57
N LEU A 134 -0.74 13.14 8.12
CA LEU A 134 -0.31 11.74 8.09
C LEU A 134 -0.39 11.08 9.48
N GLU A 135 -1.22 11.61 10.38
CA GLU A 135 -1.49 10.94 11.65
C GLU A 135 -2.26 9.64 11.39
N PRO A 136 -1.82 8.50 11.93
CA PRO A 136 -2.52 7.23 11.78
C PRO A 136 -3.93 7.25 12.40
N GLU A 137 -4.87 6.53 11.77
CA GLU A 137 -6.20 6.28 12.34
C GLU A 137 -6.11 5.17 13.39
N TRP A 138 -5.64 5.48 14.59
CA TRP A 138 -5.30 4.52 15.63
C TRP A 138 -6.44 3.57 15.99
N ASN A 139 -7.69 4.08 16.02
CA ASN A 139 -8.88 3.29 16.37
C ASN A 139 -9.18 2.19 15.35
N ASP A 140 -8.78 2.39 14.09
CA ASP A 140 -9.01 1.40 13.02
C ASP A 140 -8.36 0.06 13.32
N PHE A 141 -7.30 0.04 14.14
CA PHE A 141 -6.66 -1.22 14.50
C PHE A 141 -7.63 -2.13 15.28
N GLU A 142 -8.26 -1.61 16.32
CA GLU A 142 -9.16 -2.39 17.16
C GLU A 142 -10.53 -2.60 16.52
N GLU A 143 -11.00 -1.62 15.76
CA GLU A 143 -12.34 -1.65 15.18
C GLU A 143 -12.42 -2.47 13.89
N LEU A 144 -11.37 -2.47 13.06
CA LEU A 144 -11.40 -3.02 11.71
C LEU A 144 -10.30 -4.04 11.46
N VAL A 145 -9.04 -3.69 11.75
CA VAL A 145 -7.89 -4.49 11.33
C VAL A 145 -7.76 -5.75 12.16
N TRP A 146 -7.71 -5.64 13.47
CA TRP A 146 -7.57 -6.80 14.34
C TRP A 146 -8.71 -7.80 14.19
N PRO A 147 -9.99 -7.43 14.18
CA PRO A 147 -11.08 -8.38 13.94
C PRO A 147 -10.97 -9.08 12.57
N GLY A 148 -10.57 -8.36 11.53
CA GLY A 148 -10.34 -8.93 10.21
C GLY A 148 -9.21 -9.95 10.19
N LEU A 149 -8.10 -9.65 10.86
CA LEU A 149 -6.95 -10.53 11.01
C LEU A 149 -7.30 -11.79 11.82
N ALA A 150 -7.95 -11.63 12.98
CA ALA A 150 -8.34 -12.73 13.88
C ALA A 150 -9.32 -13.70 13.21
N LYS A 151 -10.25 -13.17 12.41
CA LYS A 151 -11.18 -14.00 11.61
C LYS A 151 -10.45 -14.95 10.66
N ARG A 152 -9.32 -14.52 10.09
CA ARG A 152 -8.55 -15.30 9.11
C ARG A 152 -7.50 -16.18 9.71
N ILE A 153 -6.87 -15.75 10.77
CA ILE A 153 -5.72 -16.42 11.37
C ILE A 153 -5.91 -16.44 12.88
N SER A 154 -6.28 -17.58 13.45
CA SER A 154 -6.60 -17.71 14.87
C SER A 154 -5.47 -17.24 15.79
N VAL A 155 -4.20 -17.44 15.42
CA VAL A 155 -3.05 -16.95 16.19
C VAL A 155 -3.00 -15.43 16.29
N PHE A 156 -3.67 -14.73 15.39
CA PHE A 156 -3.78 -13.26 15.41
C PHE A 156 -4.82 -12.74 16.41
N GLU A 157 -5.52 -13.58 17.14
CA GLU A 157 -6.32 -13.17 18.30
C GLU A 157 -5.45 -12.59 19.43
N GLU A 158 -4.17 -13.00 19.52
CA GLU A 158 -3.25 -12.62 20.60
C GLU A 158 -2.12 -11.67 20.10
N ILE A 159 -2.40 -10.81 19.14
CA ILE A 159 -1.40 -9.88 18.63
C ILE A 159 -1.26 -8.63 19.49
N LYS A 160 -0.08 -8.01 19.38
CA LYS A 160 0.20 -6.72 20.02
C LYS A 160 0.64 -5.72 18.99
N MET A 161 -0.10 -4.63 18.83
CA MET A 161 0.32 -3.50 18.02
C MET A 161 1.64 -2.91 18.57
N THR A 162 2.58 -2.62 17.68
CA THR A 162 3.90 -2.06 18.01
C THR A 162 4.14 -0.71 17.36
N GLY A 163 3.27 -0.28 16.46
CA GLY A 163 3.32 1.03 15.84
C GLY A 163 2.40 1.13 14.63
N ALA A 164 2.30 2.32 14.11
CA ALA A 164 1.57 2.61 12.89
C ALA A 164 2.20 3.78 12.15
N TRP A 165 1.89 3.90 10.88
CA TRP A 165 2.15 5.09 10.06
C TRP A 165 1.05 5.24 9.03
N ALA A 166 0.92 6.44 8.49
CA ALA A 166 0.03 6.70 7.37
C ALA A 166 0.80 7.17 6.14
N GLY A 167 0.22 6.98 4.98
CA GLY A 167 0.73 7.45 3.71
C GLY A 167 -0.39 7.80 2.76
N TYR A 168 -0.09 8.68 1.81
CA TYR A 168 -1.05 9.04 0.78
C TYR A 168 -0.99 8.08 -0.40
N TYR A 169 -2.14 7.52 -0.74
CA TYR A 169 -2.41 6.96 -2.05
C TYR A 169 -2.92 8.06 -2.97
N LEU A 170 -2.61 7.88 -4.24
CA LEU A 170 -3.13 8.73 -5.29
C LEU A 170 -4.52 8.24 -5.67
N SER A 171 -5.53 9.07 -5.56
CA SER A 171 -6.85 8.76 -6.07
C SER A 171 -7.28 9.73 -7.16
N LEU A 172 -7.77 9.18 -8.27
CA LEU A 172 -8.45 9.89 -9.33
C LEU A 172 -9.94 9.65 -9.14
N ILE A 173 -10.67 10.56 -8.55
CA ILE A 173 -12.06 10.39 -8.09
C ILE A 173 -13.03 9.92 -9.17
N HIS A 174 -12.70 10.05 -10.46
CA HIS A 174 -13.61 9.72 -11.56
C HIS A 174 -13.04 8.77 -12.61
N ILE A 175 -11.90 8.14 -12.39
CA ILE A 175 -11.29 7.18 -13.32
C ILE A 175 -11.41 5.73 -12.85
N SER A 176 -12.21 5.46 -11.83
CA SER A 176 -12.45 4.10 -11.37
C SER A 176 -13.51 3.33 -12.18
N GLU A 177 -13.91 3.81 -13.33
CA GLU A 177 -14.70 3.01 -14.28
C GLU A 177 -13.83 2.47 -15.40
N PRO A 178 -13.43 1.18 -15.36
CA PRO A 178 -12.67 0.55 -16.45
C PRO A 178 -13.51 0.30 -17.72
N THR A 179 -14.69 0.89 -17.85
CA THR A 179 -15.67 0.52 -18.87
C THR A 179 -15.90 1.54 -19.98
N ARG A 180 -15.19 2.64 -20.07
CA ARG A 180 -15.19 3.40 -21.30
C ARG A 180 -14.16 2.85 -22.28
N ARG A 181 -14.51 1.73 -22.93
CA ARG A 181 -13.93 1.41 -24.23
C ARG A 181 -14.25 2.58 -25.17
N ILE A 182 -13.24 3.38 -25.48
CA ILE A 182 -13.31 4.29 -26.61
C ILE A 182 -13.28 3.38 -27.83
N HIS A 183 -14.42 3.20 -28.47
CA HIS A 183 -14.46 2.68 -29.84
C HIS A 183 -14.01 3.84 -30.75
N ILE A 184 -12.82 3.72 -31.31
CA ILE A 184 -12.37 4.47 -32.47
C ILE A 184 -12.88 3.77 -33.72
#